data_f2aa1367bc14e811a0be2185bd593099
#
_entry.id   f2aa1367bc14e811a0be2185bd593099
#
_cell.length_a   1.000
_cell.length_b   1.000
_cell.length_c   1.000
_cell.angle_alpha   90.00
_cell.angle_beta   90.00
_cell.angle_gamma   90.00
#
_symmetry.space_group_name_H-M   'P 1'
#
loop_
_entity.id
_entity.type
_entity.pdbx_description
1 polymer ?
#
loop_
_entity_poly.entity_id
_entity_poly.type
_entity_poly.pdbx_seq_one_letter_code
_entity_poly.pdbx_strand_id
1 'polypeptide(L)'
;MEYRFIPILFLLIFCCSSDEQIIENVNYNTIVNLHAPANGGQGQNTNGNFTKFDFESGMQTMSENEWDIAFRTTTIIVNGGSKVFEEEPDRTGNAGAYIYNGAINEISFASDELIQQDTEIGYAIPIGSGNGWYNYSGEPNHIISPIPGKTIVFRTRDNRYAKIEIVSYYLDAPNNPDAMDNESRYYTFNYFFQSEFGNTSLD
;
A
#
# COMPACT_ATOMS: atom_id res chain seq x y z
N MET A 1 -8.76 83.75 -7.50
CA MET A 1 -9.56 82.51 -7.51
C MET A 1 -8.54 81.38 -7.67
N GLU A 2 -8.04 80.85 -6.54
CA GLU A 2 -6.98 79.85 -6.55
C GLU A 2 -7.60 78.47 -6.37
N TYR A 3 -7.41 77.57 -7.33
CA TYR A 3 -7.84 76.20 -7.26
C TYR A 3 -6.75 75.36 -6.63
N ARG A 4 -6.99 74.89 -5.38
CA ARG A 4 -6.14 73.92 -4.72
C ARG A 4 -6.47 72.49 -5.21
N PHE A 5 -5.54 71.89 -5.93
CA PHE A 5 -5.60 70.46 -6.27
C PHE A 5 -5.24 69.62 -5.03
N ILE A 6 -6.17 68.77 -4.60
CA ILE A 6 -5.90 67.73 -3.58
C ILE A 6 -5.59 66.45 -4.33
N PRO A 7 -4.40 65.85 -4.15
CA PRO A 7 -4.14 64.52 -4.73
C PRO A 7 -4.85 63.45 -3.93
N ILE A 8 -5.72 62.69 -4.58
CA ILE A 8 -6.33 61.46 -4.01
C ILE A 8 -5.32 60.36 -4.10
N LEU A 9 -4.80 59.94 -2.93
CA LEU A 9 -3.90 58.81 -2.78
C LEU A 9 -4.75 57.51 -2.86
N PHE A 10 -4.62 56.79 -3.95
CA PHE A 10 -5.28 55.49 -4.14
C PHE A 10 -4.48 54.41 -3.41
N LEU A 11 -4.95 53.97 -2.24
CA LEU A 11 -4.37 52.88 -1.47
C LEU A 11 -4.83 51.54 -2.09
N LEU A 12 -3.92 50.90 -2.86
CA LEU A 12 -4.12 49.53 -3.32
C LEU A 12 -3.91 48.58 -2.16
N ILE A 13 -4.98 48.04 -1.61
CA ILE A 13 -4.92 46.95 -0.64
C ILE A 13 -4.70 45.66 -1.43
N PHE A 14 -3.47 45.12 -1.44
CA PHE A 14 -3.20 43.74 -1.86
C PHE A 14 -3.74 42.83 -0.78
N CYS A 15 -4.91 42.24 -1.04
CA CYS A 15 -5.41 41.12 -0.27
C CYS A 15 -4.61 39.86 -0.69
N CYS A 16 -3.64 39.49 0.09
CA CYS A 16 -2.96 38.19 -0.04
C CYS A 16 -3.91 37.15 0.58
N SER A 17 -4.69 36.45 -0.23
CA SER A 17 -5.37 35.25 0.21
C SER A 17 -4.31 34.16 0.32
N SER A 18 -3.90 33.82 1.55
CA SER A 18 -3.25 32.56 1.82
C SER A 18 -4.30 31.46 1.62
N ASP A 19 -4.20 30.71 0.55
CA ASP A 19 -4.86 29.43 0.44
C ASP A 19 -4.27 28.53 1.55
N GLU A 20 -4.94 28.49 2.71
CA GLU A 20 -4.73 27.42 3.67
C GLU A 20 -5.19 26.13 2.96
N GLN A 21 -4.24 25.31 2.56
CA GLN A 21 -4.55 23.95 2.16
C GLN A 21 -5.17 23.25 3.38
N ILE A 22 -6.47 23.01 3.29
CA ILE A 22 -7.16 22.13 4.24
C ILE A 22 -6.56 20.75 3.99
N ILE A 23 -5.61 20.35 4.85
CA ILE A 23 -5.16 18.96 4.90
C ILE A 23 -6.34 18.19 5.49
N GLU A 24 -7.19 17.64 4.63
CA GLU A 24 -8.17 16.65 5.07
C GLU A 24 -7.37 15.49 5.69
N ASN A 25 -7.59 15.25 6.97
CA ASN A 25 -7.00 14.14 7.68
C ASN A 25 -7.66 12.85 7.18
N VAL A 26 -7.09 12.24 6.16
CA VAL A 26 -7.50 10.91 5.71
C VAL A 26 -7.33 9.93 6.87
N ASN A 27 -8.41 9.27 7.24
CA ASN A 27 -8.41 8.37 8.38
C ASN A 27 -7.93 6.99 7.92
N TYR A 28 -6.64 6.70 8.17
CA TYR A 28 -6.05 5.39 7.87
C TYR A 28 -6.39 4.39 8.96
N ASN A 29 -6.71 3.16 8.55
CA ASN A 29 -6.72 2.01 9.44
C ASN A 29 -5.32 1.40 9.51
N THR A 30 -4.95 0.85 10.66
CA THR A 30 -3.68 0.16 10.83
C THR A 30 -3.93 -1.31 11.14
N ILE A 31 -3.31 -2.18 10.36
CA ILE A 31 -3.23 -3.60 10.65
C ILE A 31 -1.88 -3.87 11.32
N VAL A 32 -1.92 -4.57 12.44
CA VAL A 32 -0.73 -4.90 13.23
C VAL A 32 -0.56 -6.42 13.27
N ASN A 33 0.67 -6.87 13.00
CA ASN A 33 1.07 -8.27 13.15
C ASN A 33 0.27 -9.27 12.29
N LEU A 34 -0.11 -8.91 11.05
CA LEU A 34 -0.67 -9.88 10.11
C LEU A 34 0.40 -10.93 9.78
N HIS A 35 0.25 -12.13 10.29
CA HIS A 35 1.23 -13.20 10.11
C HIS A 35 1.15 -13.81 8.70
N ALA A 36 2.25 -13.82 7.98
CA ALA A 36 2.42 -14.37 6.64
C ALA A 36 3.37 -15.56 6.63
N PRO A 37 2.99 -16.70 7.28
CA PRO A 37 3.88 -17.82 7.48
C PRO A 37 4.26 -18.50 6.16
N ALA A 38 5.37 -19.23 6.20
CA ALA A 38 5.73 -20.19 5.16
C ALA A 38 6.71 -21.23 5.70
N ASN A 39 6.75 -22.36 5.05
CA ASN A 39 7.80 -23.36 5.24
C ASN A 39 8.93 -23.11 4.22
N GLY A 40 10.16 -23.45 4.56
CA GLY A 40 11.33 -23.23 3.72
C GLY A 40 11.84 -21.78 3.76
N GLY A 41 12.58 -21.37 2.76
CA GLY A 41 13.36 -20.12 2.70
C GLY A 41 14.85 -20.39 2.86
N GLN A 42 15.68 -19.34 2.73
CA GLN A 42 17.16 -19.46 2.81
C GLN A 42 17.75 -20.55 1.89
N GLY A 43 17.35 -20.50 0.59
CA GLY A 43 17.83 -21.49 -0.40
C GLY A 43 16.92 -22.72 -0.56
N GLN A 44 15.88 -22.86 0.25
CA GLN A 44 14.81 -23.84 0.06
C GLN A 44 13.61 -23.22 -0.64
N ASN A 45 12.87 -24.02 -1.41
CA ASN A 45 11.59 -23.55 -1.98
C ASN A 45 10.63 -23.14 -0.85
N THR A 46 10.10 -21.95 -0.97
CA THR A 46 9.09 -21.44 -0.04
C THR A 46 7.73 -22.05 -0.40
N ASN A 47 7.08 -22.69 0.56
CA ASN A 47 5.75 -23.26 0.42
C ASN A 47 4.87 -22.96 1.65
N GLY A 48 3.61 -23.39 1.62
CA GLY A 48 2.61 -23.13 2.66
C GLY A 48 1.51 -22.17 2.18
N ASN A 49 0.48 -22.05 3.00
CA ASN A 49 -0.70 -21.27 2.64
C ASN A 49 -0.42 -19.77 2.68
N PHE A 50 -1.06 -19.03 1.79
CA PHE A 50 -1.12 -17.59 1.86
C PHE A 50 -2.12 -17.12 2.93
N THR A 51 -1.77 -16.10 3.67
CA THR A 51 -2.69 -15.39 4.58
C THR A 51 -3.50 -14.41 3.77
N LYS A 52 -4.78 -14.69 3.56
CA LYS A 52 -5.72 -13.87 2.79
C LYS A 52 -6.24 -12.70 3.64
N PHE A 53 -6.41 -11.54 3.02
CA PHE A 53 -6.92 -10.32 3.65
C PHE A 53 -8.02 -9.69 2.80
N ASP A 54 -9.07 -9.22 3.47
CA ASP A 54 -10.22 -8.52 2.88
C ASP A 54 -10.22 -7.07 3.36
N PHE A 55 -10.16 -6.11 2.44
CA PHE A 55 -10.12 -4.69 2.77
C PHE A 55 -11.42 -4.18 3.37
N GLU A 56 -12.56 -4.73 2.97
CA GLU A 56 -13.88 -4.30 3.47
C GLU A 56 -14.05 -4.61 4.95
N SER A 57 -13.75 -5.83 5.35
CA SER A 57 -13.79 -6.22 6.76
C SER A 57 -12.59 -5.72 7.57
N GLY A 58 -11.48 -5.38 6.91
CA GLY A 58 -10.21 -5.05 7.53
C GLY A 58 -9.59 -6.23 8.29
N MET A 59 -9.85 -7.46 7.86
CA MET A 59 -9.43 -8.66 8.59
C MET A 59 -8.87 -9.74 7.67
N GLN A 60 -8.11 -10.64 8.29
CA GLN A 60 -7.76 -11.92 7.67
C GLN A 60 -9.01 -12.74 7.42
N THR A 61 -9.09 -13.42 6.26
CA THR A 61 -10.20 -14.28 5.88
C THR A 61 -9.73 -15.68 5.49
N MET A 62 -10.59 -16.67 5.74
CA MET A 62 -10.41 -18.04 5.25
C MET A 62 -11.27 -18.34 4.02
N SER A 63 -12.05 -17.37 3.55
CA SER A 63 -12.89 -17.52 2.36
C SER A 63 -12.06 -17.83 1.12
N GLU A 64 -12.58 -18.67 0.25
CA GLU A 64 -11.92 -18.94 -1.04
C GLU A 64 -12.13 -17.80 -2.04
N ASN A 65 -13.16 -16.99 -1.89
CA ASN A 65 -13.55 -15.97 -2.85
C ASN A 65 -13.50 -14.55 -2.28
N GLU A 66 -13.73 -14.37 -0.96
CA GLU A 66 -13.86 -13.06 -0.32
C GLU A 66 -12.53 -12.62 0.27
N TRP A 67 -11.57 -12.34 -0.59
CA TRP A 67 -10.28 -11.78 -0.25
C TRP A 67 -9.78 -10.90 -1.39
N ASP A 68 -9.00 -9.88 -1.09
CA ASP A 68 -8.47 -8.94 -2.08
C ASP A 68 -6.99 -9.17 -2.35
N ILE A 69 -6.23 -9.36 -1.28
CA ILE A 69 -4.79 -9.61 -1.32
C ILE A 69 -4.42 -10.76 -0.39
N ALA A 70 -3.28 -11.40 -0.65
CA ALA A 70 -2.78 -12.40 0.27
C ALA A 70 -1.26 -12.39 0.38
N PHE A 71 -0.77 -12.83 1.53
CA PHE A 71 0.63 -12.69 1.94
C PHE A 71 1.25 -14.05 2.22
N ARG A 72 2.47 -14.27 1.73
CA ARG A 72 3.33 -15.39 2.12
C ARG A 72 4.78 -14.94 2.12
N THR A 73 5.43 -14.95 3.26
CA THR A 73 6.75 -14.31 3.44
C THR A 73 6.74 -12.87 2.91
N THR A 74 7.61 -12.50 1.98
CA THR A 74 7.66 -11.17 1.33
C THR A 74 6.81 -11.05 0.08
N THR A 75 6.13 -12.13 -0.35
CA THR A 75 5.27 -12.14 -1.53
C THR A 75 3.88 -11.66 -1.16
N ILE A 76 3.37 -10.72 -1.93
CA ILE A 76 1.99 -10.23 -1.88
C ILE A 76 1.36 -10.51 -3.24
N ILE A 77 0.20 -11.16 -3.23
CA ILE A 77 -0.57 -11.53 -4.43
C ILE A 77 -1.92 -10.85 -4.39
N VAL A 78 -2.55 -10.68 -5.56
CA VAL A 78 -3.89 -10.10 -5.69
C VAL A 78 -4.91 -11.16 -6.10
N ASN A 79 -6.18 -11.02 -5.68
CA ASN A 79 -7.27 -11.90 -6.12
C ASN A 79 -7.77 -11.50 -7.52
N GLY A 80 -6.89 -11.57 -8.50
CA GLY A 80 -7.19 -11.26 -9.89
C GLY A 80 -6.07 -11.74 -10.82
N GLY A 81 -6.43 -12.07 -12.05
CA GLY A 81 -5.51 -12.61 -13.04
C GLY A 81 -5.28 -14.11 -12.91
N SER A 82 -4.02 -14.55 -12.93
CA SER A 82 -3.63 -15.97 -12.92
C SER A 82 -2.63 -16.29 -11.82
N LYS A 83 -2.57 -17.56 -11.42
CA LYS A 83 -1.55 -18.08 -10.48
C LYS A 83 -0.19 -18.18 -11.18
N VAL A 84 0.87 -17.88 -10.44
CA VAL A 84 2.25 -18.18 -10.86
C VAL A 84 2.59 -19.65 -10.55
N PHE A 85 2.14 -20.14 -9.39
CA PHE A 85 2.36 -21.53 -8.95
C PHE A 85 1.02 -22.19 -8.59
N GLU A 86 0.93 -23.51 -8.82
CA GLU A 86 -0.31 -24.28 -8.63
C GLU A 86 -0.81 -24.24 -7.17
N GLU A 87 0.09 -24.16 -6.20
CA GLU A 87 -0.22 -24.16 -4.77
C GLU A 87 -0.77 -22.82 -4.26
N GLU A 88 -0.86 -21.79 -5.12
CA GLU A 88 -1.46 -20.53 -4.75
C GLU A 88 -2.98 -20.61 -4.70
N PRO A 89 -3.65 -19.74 -3.92
CA PRO A 89 -5.12 -19.64 -3.96
C PRO A 89 -5.62 -19.29 -5.37
N ASP A 90 -6.79 -19.82 -5.73
CA ASP A 90 -7.43 -19.46 -7.00
C ASP A 90 -7.75 -17.96 -7.04
N ARG A 91 -7.63 -17.37 -8.24
CA ARG A 91 -7.98 -15.98 -8.51
C ARG A 91 -9.43 -15.92 -8.98
N THR A 92 -10.33 -15.48 -8.08
CA THR A 92 -11.79 -15.50 -8.32
C THR A 92 -12.39 -14.11 -8.51
N GLY A 93 -11.60 -13.06 -8.27
CA GLY A 93 -12.01 -11.67 -8.34
C GLY A 93 -11.32 -10.88 -9.47
N ASN A 94 -11.46 -9.58 -9.41
CA ASN A 94 -10.87 -8.64 -10.36
C ASN A 94 -9.76 -7.77 -9.73
N ALA A 95 -9.18 -8.20 -8.61
CA ALA A 95 -8.16 -7.43 -7.92
C ALA A 95 -6.91 -7.26 -8.78
N GLY A 96 -6.25 -6.13 -8.58
CA GLY A 96 -4.99 -5.79 -9.22
C GLY A 96 -4.27 -4.73 -8.40
N ALA A 97 -3.01 -4.44 -8.76
CA ALA A 97 -2.22 -3.46 -8.03
C ALA A 97 -1.21 -2.74 -8.91
N TYR A 98 -0.70 -1.62 -8.39
CA TYR A 98 0.53 -0.99 -8.84
C TYR A 98 1.27 -0.34 -7.66
N ILE A 99 2.56 -0.08 -7.83
CA ILE A 99 3.35 0.65 -6.84
C ILE A 99 3.41 2.12 -7.25
N TYR A 100 2.95 3.00 -6.36
CA TYR A 100 3.14 4.43 -6.44
C TYR A 100 4.44 4.83 -5.70
N ASN A 101 5.29 5.62 -6.36
CA ASN A 101 6.51 6.14 -5.75
C ASN A 101 6.22 7.47 -5.08
N GLY A 102 5.79 7.42 -3.84
CA GLY A 102 5.40 8.53 -2.99
C GLY A 102 4.78 8.02 -1.69
N ALA A 103 4.64 8.89 -0.71
CA ALA A 103 4.01 8.56 0.57
C ALA A 103 2.51 8.31 0.40
N ILE A 104 1.91 7.59 1.33
CA ILE A 104 0.50 7.18 1.27
C ILE A 104 -0.47 8.37 1.19
N ASN A 105 -0.11 9.53 1.73
CA ASN A 105 -0.90 10.77 1.70
C ASN A 105 -0.66 11.63 0.45
N GLU A 106 0.23 11.23 -0.46
CA GLU A 106 0.51 11.96 -1.70
C GLU A 106 -0.30 11.48 -2.90
N ILE A 107 -1.04 10.38 -2.74
CA ILE A 107 -1.89 9.82 -3.79
C ILE A 107 -3.36 9.89 -3.40
N SER A 108 -4.12 10.73 -4.09
CA SER A 108 -5.54 11.00 -3.85
C SER A 108 -6.49 10.23 -4.76
N PHE A 109 -6.00 9.63 -5.86
CA PHE A 109 -6.83 8.88 -6.80
C PHE A 109 -6.11 7.64 -7.32
N ALA A 110 -6.84 6.54 -7.41
CA ALA A 110 -6.38 5.35 -8.11
C ALA A 110 -6.42 5.57 -9.64
N SER A 111 -5.48 4.95 -10.36
CA SER A 111 -5.43 4.96 -11.83
C SER A 111 -5.63 3.54 -12.36
N ASP A 112 -6.77 3.28 -12.99
CA ASP A 112 -7.07 1.97 -13.60
C ASP A 112 -6.08 1.58 -14.70
N GLU A 113 -5.50 2.57 -15.40
CA GLU A 113 -4.50 2.33 -16.45
C GLU A 113 -3.19 1.74 -15.92
N LEU A 114 -2.88 1.97 -14.64
CA LEU A 114 -1.69 1.46 -13.98
C LEU A 114 -1.93 0.10 -13.30
N ILE A 115 -3.19 -0.28 -13.06
CA ILE A 115 -3.54 -1.54 -12.41
C ILE A 115 -3.07 -2.72 -13.24
N GLN A 116 -2.26 -3.57 -12.63
CA GLN A 116 -1.82 -4.86 -13.17
C GLN A 116 -2.42 -5.99 -12.33
N GLN A 117 -2.69 -7.12 -12.96
CA GLN A 117 -3.08 -8.35 -12.28
C GLN A 117 -1.92 -9.33 -12.23
N ASP A 118 -2.00 -10.33 -11.36
CA ASP A 118 -1.06 -11.45 -11.39
C ASP A 118 -1.20 -12.21 -12.71
N THR A 119 -0.09 -12.72 -13.21
CA THR A 119 -0.02 -13.50 -14.46
C THR A 119 0.72 -14.81 -14.21
N GLU A 120 0.70 -15.74 -15.15
CA GLU A 120 1.43 -17.01 -15.05
C GLU A 120 2.96 -16.83 -14.95
N ILE A 121 3.48 -15.63 -15.24
CA ILE A 121 4.91 -15.33 -15.28
C ILE A 121 5.36 -14.30 -14.23
N GLY A 122 4.44 -13.74 -13.44
CA GLY A 122 4.78 -12.76 -12.42
C GLY A 122 3.59 -12.13 -11.72
N TYR A 123 3.89 -11.47 -10.62
CA TYR A 123 2.91 -10.82 -9.76
C TYR A 123 2.76 -9.33 -10.10
N ALA A 124 1.58 -8.78 -9.86
CA ALA A 124 1.30 -7.34 -9.95
C ALA A 124 2.24 -6.53 -9.04
N ILE A 125 2.59 -7.08 -7.88
CA ILE A 125 3.57 -6.52 -6.96
C ILE A 125 4.89 -7.27 -7.14
N PRO A 126 5.92 -6.67 -7.78
CA PRO A 126 7.17 -7.35 -8.06
C PRO A 126 7.85 -7.88 -6.81
N ILE A 127 8.38 -9.10 -6.89
CA ILE A 127 9.16 -9.72 -5.83
C ILE A 127 10.65 -9.34 -5.92
N GLY A 128 11.36 -9.54 -4.82
CA GLY A 128 12.80 -9.31 -4.72
C GLY A 128 13.16 -7.94 -4.16
N SER A 129 14.35 -7.87 -3.58
CA SER A 129 14.88 -6.65 -2.95
C SER A 129 14.97 -5.49 -3.95
N GLY A 130 14.41 -4.35 -3.59
CA GLY A 130 14.44 -3.13 -4.40
C GLY A 130 13.39 -3.07 -5.52
N ASN A 131 12.78 -4.20 -5.90
CA ASN A 131 11.83 -4.26 -7.01
C ASN A 131 10.39 -3.95 -6.60
N GLY A 132 9.98 -4.45 -5.43
CA GLY A 132 8.65 -4.29 -4.88
C GLY A 132 8.62 -3.30 -3.73
N TRP A 133 8.10 -3.76 -2.60
CA TRP A 133 7.85 -2.94 -1.42
C TRP A 133 9.01 -2.91 -0.42
N TYR A 134 10.03 -3.79 -0.53
CA TYR A 134 11.08 -3.95 0.46
C TYR A 134 12.50 -3.94 -0.10
N ASN A 135 13.46 -3.65 0.79
CA ASN A 135 14.87 -3.92 0.61
C ASN A 135 15.31 -5.04 1.57
N TYR A 136 16.26 -5.86 1.11
CA TYR A 136 16.97 -6.84 1.92
C TYR A 136 18.41 -6.40 2.11
N SER A 137 18.88 -6.31 3.37
CA SER A 137 20.20 -5.79 3.68
C SER A 137 21.36 -6.72 3.30
N GLY A 138 21.09 -8.02 3.04
CA GLY A 138 22.15 -9.02 2.88
C GLY A 138 22.83 -9.38 4.20
N GLU A 139 23.91 -10.18 4.08
CA GLU A 139 24.76 -10.54 5.23
C GLU A 139 25.49 -9.32 5.80
N PRO A 140 25.77 -9.28 7.12
CA PRO A 140 25.40 -10.26 8.13
C PRO A 140 24.01 -10.06 8.75
N ASN A 141 23.33 -8.96 8.43
CA ASN A 141 22.14 -8.50 9.17
C ASN A 141 20.84 -9.18 8.74
N HIS A 142 20.73 -9.59 7.47
CA HIS A 142 19.57 -10.29 6.90
C HIS A 142 18.21 -9.57 7.12
N ILE A 143 18.21 -8.25 7.17
CA ILE A 143 17.01 -7.45 7.48
C ILE A 143 16.19 -7.20 6.23
N ILE A 144 14.86 -7.40 6.32
CA ILE A 144 13.84 -6.96 5.37
C ILE A 144 13.28 -5.64 5.88
N SER A 145 13.41 -4.57 5.10
CA SER A 145 12.90 -3.25 5.47
C SER A 145 11.95 -2.72 4.39
N PRO A 146 10.77 -2.21 4.73
CA PRO A 146 9.95 -1.49 3.77
C PRO A 146 10.73 -0.34 3.13
N ILE A 147 10.48 -0.07 1.85
CA ILE A 147 11.10 1.04 1.14
C ILE A 147 10.29 2.30 1.46
N PRO A 148 10.88 3.34 2.08
CA PRO A 148 10.16 4.57 2.37
C PRO A 148 9.59 5.22 1.09
N GLY A 149 8.38 5.76 1.17
CA GLY A 149 7.72 6.38 0.01
C GLY A 149 7.32 5.38 -1.07
N LYS A 150 6.97 4.17 -0.69
CA LYS A 150 6.33 3.17 -1.55
C LYS A 150 4.92 2.91 -1.04
N THR A 151 3.94 3.38 -1.78
CA THR A 151 2.52 3.07 -1.56
C THR A 151 2.07 2.05 -2.59
N ILE A 152 1.38 1.00 -2.15
CA ILE A 152 0.77 0.04 -3.06
C ILE A 152 -0.69 0.41 -3.20
N VAL A 153 -1.12 0.65 -4.43
CA VAL A 153 -2.52 0.95 -4.76
C VAL A 153 -3.16 -0.28 -5.34
N PHE A 154 -4.36 -0.59 -4.88
CA PHE A 154 -5.13 -1.76 -5.28
C PHE A 154 -6.46 -1.37 -5.90
N ARG A 155 -6.87 -2.10 -6.92
CA ARG A 155 -8.26 -2.40 -7.19
C ARG A 155 -8.61 -3.67 -6.46
N THR A 156 -9.72 -3.69 -5.72
CA THR A 156 -10.18 -4.86 -4.97
C THR A 156 -10.82 -5.91 -5.89
N ARG A 157 -11.14 -7.10 -5.35
CA ARG A 157 -11.81 -8.19 -6.08
C ARG A 157 -13.11 -7.75 -6.76
N ASP A 158 -13.78 -6.75 -6.21
CA ASP A 158 -15.11 -6.27 -6.62
C ASP A 158 -15.09 -4.84 -7.21
N ASN A 159 -13.94 -4.37 -7.66
CA ASN A 159 -13.72 -3.07 -8.33
C ASN A 159 -13.91 -1.83 -7.43
N ARG A 160 -13.63 -1.94 -6.16
CA ARG A 160 -13.37 -0.80 -5.28
C ARG A 160 -11.87 -0.56 -5.19
N TYR A 161 -11.42 0.41 -4.41
CA TYR A 161 -10.00 0.76 -4.36
C TYR A 161 -9.49 0.82 -2.94
N ALA A 162 -8.20 0.53 -2.79
CA ALA A 162 -7.47 0.66 -1.53
C ALA A 162 -6.04 1.13 -1.79
N LYS A 163 -5.41 1.69 -0.78
CA LYS A 163 -3.96 1.95 -0.77
C LYS A 163 -3.38 1.46 0.55
N ILE A 164 -2.15 0.94 0.50
CA ILE A 164 -1.42 0.56 1.72
C ILE A 164 0.00 1.13 1.71
N GLU A 165 0.52 1.38 2.90
CA GLU A 165 1.93 1.61 3.19
C GLU A 165 2.39 0.56 4.21
N ILE A 166 3.38 -0.25 3.85
CA ILE A 166 3.93 -1.26 4.76
C ILE A 166 4.90 -0.56 5.72
N VAL A 167 4.64 -0.71 7.02
CA VAL A 167 5.41 -0.08 8.10
C VAL A 167 6.47 -1.03 8.64
N SER A 168 6.15 -2.32 8.77
CA SER A 168 7.07 -3.33 9.30
C SER A 168 6.78 -4.71 8.74
N TYR A 169 7.81 -5.55 8.78
CA TYR A 169 7.77 -6.99 8.46
C TYR A 169 8.03 -7.86 9.68
N TYR A 170 8.17 -7.25 10.86
CA TYR A 170 8.53 -7.93 12.11
C TYR A 170 7.44 -7.79 13.15
N LEU A 171 7.32 -8.80 14.02
CA LEU A 171 6.39 -8.80 15.16
C LEU A 171 6.58 -7.54 16.00
N ASP A 172 5.47 -6.91 16.36
CA ASP A 172 5.40 -5.68 17.16
C ASP A 172 6.14 -4.46 16.56
N ALA A 173 6.45 -4.52 15.26
CA ALA A 173 7.00 -3.42 14.46
C ALA A 173 8.16 -2.64 15.15
N PRO A 174 9.26 -3.29 15.55
CA PRO A 174 10.36 -2.64 16.24
C PRO A 174 10.99 -1.55 15.34
N ASN A 175 11.35 -0.41 15.93
CA ASN A 175 11.99 0.70 15.19
C ASN A 175 13.34 0.33 14.56
N ASN A 176 14.08 -0.57 15.18
CA ASN A 176 15.37 -1.06 14.71
C ASN A 176 15.34 -2.58 14.77
N PRO A 177 14.78 -3.27 13.76
CA PRO A 177 14.68 -4.71 13.78
C PRO A 177 16.07 -5.37 13.72
N ASP A 178 16.22 -6.46 14.47
CA ASP A 178 17.33 -7.41 14.37
C ASP A 178 16.76 -8.74 13.86
N ALA A 179 17.25 -9.21 12.71
CA ALA A 179 16.70 -10.41 12.09
C ALA A 179 17.02 -11.72 12.87
N MET A 180 17.92 -11.67 13.86
CA MET A 180 18.25 -12.80 14.72
C MET A 180 17.36 -12.85 15.97
N ASP A 181 16.91 -11.69 16.46
CA ASP A 181 16.15 -11.55 17.69
C ASP A 181 14.67 -11.28 17.47
N ASN A 182 14.29 -10.63 16.34
CA ASN A 182 12.90 -10.31 16.05
C ASN A 182 12.28 -11.32 15.08
N GLU A 183 11.08 -11.79 15.42
CA GLU A 183 10.32 -12.67 14.54
C GLU A 183 9.87 -11.91 13.28
N SER A 184 10.25 -12.43 12.11
CA SER A 184 9.85 -11.88 10.81
C SER A 184 8.54 -12.49 10.31
N ARG A 185 8.05 -11.99 9.15
CA ARG A 185 6.79 -12.42 8.49
C ARG A 185 5.53 -11.94 9.21
N TYR A 186 5.62 -10.85 9.96
CA TYR A 186 4.50 -10.16 10.59
C TYR A 186 4.36 -8.77 9.99
N TYR A 187 3.37 -8.62 9.12
CA TYR A 187 3.12 -7.35 8.47
C TYR A 187 2.39 -6.38 9.41
N THR A 188 2.93 -5.18 9.53
CA THR A 188 2.22 -4.01 10.03
C THR A 188 2.12 -3.02 8.88
N PHE A 189 0.90 -2.57 8.56
CA PHE A 189 0.66 -1.62 7.47
C PHE A 189 -0.50 -0.68 7.78
N ASN A 190 -0.41 0.54 7.27
CA ASN A 190 -1.52 1.48 7.21
C ASN A 190 -2.27 1.27 5.90
N TYR A 191 -3.60 1.41 5.92
CA TYR A 191 -4.40 1.33 4.71
C TYR A 191 -5.58 2.29 4.73
N PHE A 192 -5.99 2.70 3.54
CA PHE A 192 -7.27 3.34 3.26
C PHE A 192 -8.06 2.43 2.31
N PHE A 193 -9.37 2.34 2.52
CA PHE A 193 -10.26 1.60 1.67
C PHE A 193 -11.44 2.48 1.25
N GLN A 194 -11.60 2.64 -0.07
CA GLN A 194 -12.74 3.32 -0.67
C GLN A 194 -13.91 2.34 -0.82
N SER A 195 -14.96 2.55 -0.03
CA SER A 195 -16.11 1.64 0.02
C SER A 195 -17.14 1.85 -1.10
N GLU A 196 -17.10 2.99 -1.80
CA GLU A 196 -18.01 3.29 -2.88
C GLU A 196 -17.56 2.66 -4.20
N PHE A 197 -18.44 1.91 -4.84
CA PHE A 197 -18.16 1.31 -6.14
C PHE A 197 -17.88 2.35 -7.22
N GLY A 198 -16.78 2.16 -7.96
CA GLY A 198 -16.39 3.03 -9.06
C GLY A 198 -15.83 4.40 -8.64
N ASN A 199 -15.75 4.69 -7.36
CA ASN A 199 -15.09 5.88 -6.85
C ASN A 199 -13.59 5.61 -6.72
N THR A 200 -12.77 6.33 -7.50
CA THR A 200 -11.31 6.20 -7.50
C THR A 200 -10.62 7.05 -6.43
N SER A 201 -11.37 7.88 -5.66
CA SER A 201 -10.81 8.68 -4.58
C SER A 201 -10.18 7.79 -3.50
N LEU A 202 -9.03 8.19 -3.04
CA LEU A 202 -8.24 7.54 -1.99
C LEU A 202 -8.02 8.46 -0.79
N ASP A 203 -8.81 9.53 -0.71
CA ASP A 203 -8.81 10.52 0.39
C ASP A 203 -10.14 10.50 1.16
#